data_c75910f86396041b1259346e929d49c8
#
_entry.id   c75910f86396041b1259346e929d49c8
#
_cell.length_a   1.000
_cell.length_b   1.000
_cell.length_c   1.000
_cell.angle_alpha   90.00
_cell.angle_beta   90.00
_cell.angle_gamma   90.00
#
_symmetry.space_group_name_H-M   'P 1'
#
loop_
_entity.id
_entity.type
_entity.pdbx_description
1 polymer ?
#
loop_
_entity_poly.entity_id
_entity_poly.type
_entity_poly.pdbx_seq_one_letter_code
_entity_poly.pdbx_strand_id
1 'polypeptide(L)'
;MFKRRLCAALLSTLAIVTPVVSADTQVKIIAFNDFHGNLFSAGNVADVPVGGVDVFAAYVDKLRAQNPYNVVVSAGDLIGASPLVSSLFHDEPTIEVMNRLRLDFNAVGNHEFDEGTEELLRMQHGGCHPEDVNSCQGEKVGTPVPFEGAQFGFLAANVLNQQTGDTLFPAYGTKAFGDHEIAFIGLTLEGTPSIVLAEGIRTLQFLDEADTINALIPEIRARGVEAIVVLIHEGGLRPSAAGVYNSCLDDITSSDLVMPIAEIVSQLDDAVDLVITGHSPVAYNCRIPNSVGRLIPVTHAQGAASVVTDIDVLLDDVSGDIVDITLNNVLVEQNESVIPVEGITRLIHAYSDLAQPLADRVIGVMTAAVTRSNDPTNGQSDAGNMIADAQLAATRSPDTGGAQLALMNSGGVRANMGAELYPGHITYGAIYSMQPFGNSLVTMTYTAAQLKEVLEQQFPECLGRRQRTLLQVSAGFSYQFDESAPACNRIIEMSLNGTRLVEGGQLIDPEKTLRVTVNNFIADVGMDLPLWAWAQIGSPGYWISTRWSNILCNTAGPTMLTIPTLPVLANPV
;
A
#
# COMPACT_ATOMS: atom_id res chain seq x y z
N MET A 1 87.74 -20.50 -52.43
CA MET A 1 87.36 -20.04 -51.10
C MET A 1 86.16 -19.13 -51.26
N PHE A 2 84.95 -19.66 -51.11
CA PHE A 2 83.71 -18.90 -51.17
C PHE A 2 83.12 -18.70 -49.73
N LYS A 3 83.03 -17.47 -49.25
CA LYS A 3 82.38 -17.15 -48.00
C LYS A 3 80.91 -16.92 -48.29
N ARG A 4 80.02 -17.79 -47.76
CA ARG A 4 78.58 -17.59 -47.70
C ARG A 4 78.26 -16.66 -46.56
N ARG A 5 77.60 -15.53 -46.82
CA ARG A 5 76.98 -14.66 -45.81
C ARG A 5 75.53 -15.15 -45.59
N LEU A 6 75.21 -15.55 -44.38
CA LEU A 6 73.86 -15.82 -43.94
C LEU A 6 73.19 -14.48 -43.54
N CYS A 7 72.12 -14.08 -44.24
CA CYS A 7 71.24 -13.02 -43.81
C CYS A 7 70.13 -13.61 -42.90
N ALA A 8 70.14 -13.28 -41.62
CA ALA A 8 69.03 -13.59 -40.73
C ALA A 8 67.93 -12.50 -40.89
N ALA A 9 66.75 -12.90 -41.40
CA ALA A 9 65.58 -12.04 -41.45
C ALA A 9 64.85 -12.13 -40.10
N LEU A 10 64.83 -11.05 -39.36
CA LEU A 10 63.95 -10.90 -38.21
C LEU A 10 62.49 -10.63 -38.68
N LEU A 11 61.61 -11.60 -38.51
CA LEU A 11 60.17 -11.39 -38.63
C LEU A 11 59.70 -10.78 -37.32
N SER A 12 59.37 -9.47 -37.30
CA SER A 12 58.62 -8.79 -36.23
C SER A 12 57.15 -9.14 -36.41
N THR A 13 56.61 -10.01 -35.58
CA THR A 13 55.15 -10.22 -35.43
C THR A 13 54.56 -9.01 -34.72
N LEU A 14 53.88 -8.15 -35.46
CA LEU A 14 53.04 -7.10 -34.92
C LEU A 14 51.77 -7.81 -34.36
N ALA A 15 51.63 -7.94 -33.04
CA ALA A 15 50.39 -8.33 -32.43
C ALA A 15 49.39 -7.18 -32.61
N ILE A 16 48.42 -7.34 -33.49
CA ILE A 16 47.26 -6.45 -33.59
C ILE A 16 46.41 -6.76 -32.37
N VAL A 17 46.52 -5.95 -31.32
CA VAL A 17 45.55 -5.91 -30.23
C VAL A 17 44.30 -5.22 -30.81
N THR A 18 43.34 -6.00 -31.27
CA THR A 18 42.00 -5.49 -31.53
C THR A 18 41.42 -5.05 -30.20
N PRO A 19 40.99 -3.79 -30.05
CA PRO A 19 40.21 -3.44 -28.85
C PRO A 19 39.00 -4.36 -28.84
N VAL A 20 38.82 -5.12 -27.76
CA VAL A 20 37.55 -5.75 -27.45
C VAL A 20 36.65 -4.58 -27.12
N VAL A 21 35.78 -4.21 -28.04
CA VAL A 21 34.66 -3.32 -27.73
C VAL A 21 33.78 -4.17 -26.83
N SER A 22 33.86 -3.91 -25.52
CA SER A 22 32.91 -4.46 -24.59
C SER A 22 31.53 -3.94 -25.00
N ALA A 23 30.55 -4.79 -25.08
CA ALA A 23 29.20 -4.39 -25.43
C ALA A 23 28.44 -4.13 -24.10
N ASP A 24 27.76 -2.99 -24.04
CA ASP A 24 26.95 -2.63 -22.88
C ASP A 24 26.08 -3.79 -22.39
N THR A 25 25.96 -3.93 -21.09
CA THR A 25 25.23 -5.04 -20.45
C THR A 25 23.75 -4.71 -20.31
N GLN A 26 22.89 -5.50 -20.98
CA GLN A 26 21.44 -5.38 -20.82
C GLN A 26 20.97 -6.12 -19.58
N VAL A 27 20.13 -5.47 -18.78
CA VAL A 27 19.50 -6.01 -17.58
C VAL A 27 17.97 -5.81 -17.64
N LYS A 28 17.23 -6.82 -17.22
CA LYS A 28 15.76 -6.78 -17.08
C LYS A 28 15.40 -6.60 -15.61
N ILE A 29 14.77 -5.49 -15.25
CA ILE A 29 14.14 -5.30 -13.95
C ILE A 29 12.64 -5.55 -14.11
N ILE A 30 12.07 -6.42 -13.28
CA ILE A 30 10.65 -6.75 -13.27
C ILE A 30 10.11 -6.22 -11.94
N ALA A 31 9.25 -5.21 -12.00
CA ALA A 31 8.80 -4.51 -10.81
C ALA A 31 7.27 -4.59 -10.62
N PHE A 32 6.84 -4.49 -9.37
CA PHE A 32 5.44 -4.35 -8.96
C PHE A 32 5.36 -3.68 -7.59
N ASN A 33 4.15 -3.44 -7.10
CA ASN A 33 3.89 -2.78 -5.82
C ASN A 33 2.48 -3.12 -5.32
N ASP A 34 2.19 -2.83 -4.05
CA ASP A 34 0.84 -2.87 -3.45
C ASP A 34 0.10 -4.20 -3.73
N PHE A 35 0.79 -5.32 -3.49
CA PHE A 35 0.20 -6.63 -3.72
C PHE A 35 -0.91 -6.96 -2.73
N HIS A 36 -0.74 -6.57 -1.45
CA HIS A 36 -1.73 -6.72 -0.38
C HIS A 36 -2.34 -8.12 -0.31
N GLY A 37 -1.54 -9.15 -0.32
CA GLY A 37 -2.02 -10.52 -0.20
C GLY A 37 -3.08 -10.95 -1.23
N ASN A 38 -3.17 -10.28 -2.38
CA ASN A 38 -4.15 -10.57 -3.43
C ASN A 38 -3.76 -11.84 -4.21
N LEU A 39 -3.97 -13.00 -3.60
CA LEU A 39 -3.63 -14.30 -4.17
C LEU A 39 -4.50 -14.65 -5.39
N PHE A 40 -5.75 -14.18 -5.40
CA PHE A 40 -6.71 -14.40 -6.48
C PHE A 40 -6.92 -13.12 -7.31
N SER A 41 -7.73 -13.22 -8.37
CA SER A 41 -8.01 -12.06 -9.22
C SER A 41 -8.57 -10.88 -8.42
N ALA A 42 -8.04 -9.69 -8.69
CA ALA A 42 -8.51 -8.43 -8.12
C ALA A 42 -9.69 -7.79 -8.88
N GLY A 43 -10.20 -8.46 -9.91
CA GLY A 43 -11.29 -7.96 -10.75
C GLY A 43 -10.83 -7.46 -12.11
N ASN A 44 -11.33 -6.29 -12.55
CA ASN A 44 -11.06 -5.78 -13.90
C ASN A 44 -10.30 -4.43 -13.84
N VAL A 45 -9.41 -4.24 -14.81
CA VAL A 45 -8.83 -2.94 -15.15
C VAL A 45 -9.31 -2.58 -16.57
N ALA A 46 -10.03 -1.46 -16.73
CA ALA A 46 -10.63 -1.04 -17.99
C ALA A 46 -11.41 -2.17 -18.69
N ASP A 47 -12.29 -2.84 -17.94
CA ASP A 47 -13.13 -3.97 -18.36
C ASP A 47 -12.36 -5.27 -18.74
N VAL A 48 -11.04 -5.31 -18.58
CA VAL A 48 -10.23 -6.51 -18.81
C VAL A 48 -10.02 -7.25 -17.48
N PRO A 49 -10.37 -8.55 -17.38
CA PRO A 49 -10.06 -9.36 -16.21
C PRO A 49 -8.55 -9.47 -15.97
N VAL A 50 -8.09 -9.15 -14.77
CA VAL A 50 -6.66 -9.08 -14.43
C VAL A 50 -6.33 -9.71 -13.10
N GLY A 51 -5.04 -9.90 -12.87
CA GLY A 51 -4.49 -10.38 -11.61
C GLY A 51 -4.64 -11.88 -11.41
N GLY A 52 -4.52 -12.30 -10.14
CA GLY A 52 -4.27 -13.69 -9.78
C GLY A 52 -2.78 -13.96 -9.79
N VAL A 53 -2.24 -14.32 -8.62
CA VAL A 53 -0.77 -14.39 -8.47
C VAL A 53 -0.13 -15.53 -9.26
N ASP A 54 -0.84 -16.57 -9.59
CA ASP A 54 -0.40 -17.67 -10.44
C ASP A 54 -0.31 -17.26 -11.92
N VAL A 55 -1.21 -16.39 -12.38
CA VAL A 55 -1.15 -15.73 -13.70
C VAL A 55 -0.03 -14.69 -13.70
N PHE A 56 0.06 -13.85 -12.67
CA PHE A 56 1.14 -12.87 -12.49
C PHE A 56 2.52 -13.54 -12.57
N ALA A 57 2.70 -14.67 -11.89
CA ALA A 57 3.94 -15.43 -11.94
C ALA A 57 4.29 -15.91 -13.36
N ALA A 58 3.30 -16.25 -14.18
CA ALA A 58 3.53 -16.62 -15.57
C ALA A 58 4.03 -15.41 -16.40
N TYR A 59 3.53 -14.20 -16.13
CA TYR A 59 4.07 -12.97 -16.74
C TYR A 59 5.50 -12.70 -16.29
N VAL A 60 5.80 -12.83 -15.00
CA VAL A 60 7.16 -12.68 -14.46
C VAL A 60 8.12 -13.69 -15.10
N ASP A 61 7.74 -14.96 -15.20
CA ASP A 61 8.56 -16.00 -15.84
C ASP A 61 8.79 -15.71 -17.34
N LYS A 62 7.78 -15.19 -18.06
CA LYS A 62 7.90 -14.78 -19.45
C LYS A 62 8.90 -13.61 -19.61
N LEU A 63 8.88 -12.63 -18.72
CA LEU A 63 9.81 -11.50 -18.74
C LEU A 63 11.23 -11.96 -18.39
N ARG A 64 11.39 -12.81 -17.38
CA ARG A 64 12.69 -13.42 -17.05
C ARG A 64 13.32 -14.18 -18.22
N ALA A 65 12.51 -14.89 -18.99
CA ALA A 65 12.99 -15.66 -20.13
C ALA A 65 13.57 -14.78 -21.24
N GLN A 66 13.30 -13.48 -21.26
CA GLN A 66 13.83 -12.54 -22.25
C GLN A 66 15.30 -12.21 -22.02
N ASN A 67 15.76 -12.20 -20.76
CA ASN A 67 17.13 -11.87 -20.42
C ASN A 67 17.61 -12.68 -19.19
N PRO A 68 18.74 -13.41 -19.26
CA PRO A 68 19.31 -14.11 -18.11
C PRO A 68 19.75 -13.17 -16.98
N TYR A 69 20.11 -11.92 -17.31
CA TYR A 69 20.39 -10.86 -16.36
C TYR A 69 19.06 -10.20 -15.98
N ASN A 70 18.41 -10.70 -14.93
CA ASN A 70 17.12 -10.17 -14.47
C ASN A 70 17.06 -10.10 -12.96
N VAL A 71 16.20 -9.23 -12.48
CA VAL A 71 15.87 -9.03 -11.06
C VAL A 71 14.38 -8.76 -10.92
N VAL A 72 13.76 -9.27 -9.84
CA VAL A 72 12.37 -9.00 -9.51
C VAL A 72 12.32 -8.22 -8.21
N VAL A 73 11.64 -7.09 -8.21
CA VAL A 73 11.57 -6.17 -7.09
C VAL A 73 10.14 -5.71 -6.81
N SER A 74 9.87 -5.34 -5.57
CA SER A 74 8.60 -4.74 -5.16
C SER A 74 8.84 -3.43 -4.40
N ALA A 75 7.97 -2.46 -4.62
CA ALA A 75 7.99 -1.17 -3.93
C ALA A 75 7.01 -1.12 -2.74
N GLY A 76 6.90 -2.22 -1.99
CA GLY A 76 6.18 -2.28 -0.71
C GLY A 76 4.72 -2.68 -0.79
N ASP A 77 4.11 -2.79 0.39
CA ASP A 77 2.75 -3.28 0.61
C ASP A 77 2.50 -4.65 -0.04
N LEU A 78 3.44 -5.58 0.15
CA LEU A 78 3.23 -6.98 -0.21
C LEU A 78 2.15 -7.62 0.64
N ILE A 79 2.17 -7.30 1.93
CA ILE A 79 1.31 -7.85 2.98
C ILE A 79 0.54 -6.72 3.67
N GLY A 80 -0.40 -7.08 4.54
CA GLY A 80 -1.29 -6.15 5.24
C GLY A 80 -2.46 -5.66 4.38
N ALA A 81 -3.54 -5.27 5.03
CA ALA A 81 -4.84 -5.00 4.38
C ALA A 81 -5.29 -6.13 3.43
N SER A 82 -4.82 -7.34 3.67
CA SER A 82 -4.93 -8.51 2.80
C SER A 82 -6.32 -9.14 2.83
N PRO A 83 -6.77 -9.76 1.73
CA PRO A 83 -7.95 -10.63 1.74
C PRO A 83 -7.81 -11.79 2.73
N LEU A 84 -8.95 -12.30 3.22
CA LEU A 84 -9.02 -13.30 4.29
C LEU A 84 -8.14 -14.53 4.04
N VAL A 85 -7.98 -14.97 2.79
CA VAL A 85 -7.17 -16.16 2.44
C VAL A 85 -5.69 -15.96 2.76
N SER A 86 -5.19 -14.74 2.80
CA SER A 86 -3.83 -14.44 3.21
C SER A 86 -3.76 -14.02 4.68
N SER A 87 -4.58 -13.06 5.08
CA SER A 87 -4.54 -12.48 6.43
C SER A 87 -4.95 -13.44 7.54
N LEU A 88 -5.80 -14.45 7.27
CA LEU A 88 -6.15 -15.47 8.27
C LEU A 88 -4.91 -16.27 8.73
N PHE A 89 -3.89 -16.30 7.92
CA PHE A 89 -2.63 -17.01 8.15
C PHE A 89 -1.45 -16.02 8.31
N HIS A 90 -1.70 -14.79 8.75
CA HIS A 90 -0.68 -13.74 8.96
C HIS A 90 0.16 -13.47 7.71
N ASP A 91 -0.46 -13.50 6.54
CA ASP A 91 0.21 -13.31 5.24
C ASP A 91 1.35 -14.31 4.91
N GLU A 92 1.50 -15.40 5.68
CA GLU A 92 2.41 -16.51 5.31
C GLU A 92 2.18 -17.01 3.88
N PRO A 93 0.93 -17.16 3.38
CA PRO A 93 0.68 -17.56 2.00
C PRO A 93 1.30 -16.61 0.97
N THR A 94 1.26 -15.32 1.23
CA THR A 94 1.85 -14.28 0.37
C THR A 94 3.38 -14.43 0.30
N ILE A 95 4.03 -14.54 1.46
CA ILE A 95 5.50 -14.73 1.49
C ILE A 95 5.91 -16.03 0.80
N GLU A 96 5.18 -17.13 1.02
CA GLU A 96 5.41 -18.41 0.37
C GLU A 96 5.27 -18.35 -1.17
N VAL A 97 4.33 -17.57 -1.67
CA VAL A 97 4.17 -17.32 -3.10
C VAL A 97 5.32 -16.48 -3.63
N MET A 98 5.73 -15.41 -2.94
CA MET A 98 6.84 -14.55 -3.35
C MET A 98 8.18 -15.29 -3.34
N ASN A 99 8.38 -16.24 -2.40
CA ASN A 99 9.52 -17.15 -2.43
C ASN A 99 9.54 -18.01 -3.70
N ARG A 100 8.38 -18.55 -4.12
CA ARG A 100 8.26 -19.33 -5.37
C ARG A 100 8.42 -18.46 -6.62
N LEU A 101 7.92 -17.24 -6.55
CA LEU A 101 8.15 -16.22 -7.57
C LEU A 101 9.62 -15.83 -7.67
N ARG A 102 10.44 -16.13 -6.65
CA ARG A 102 11.83 -15.73 -6.53
C ARG A 102 11.99 -14.21 -6.60
N LEU A 103 11.21 -13.50 -5.78
CA LEU A 103 11.41 -12.08 -5.51
C LEU A 103 12.85 -11.88 -5.00
N ASP A 104 13.51 -10.81 -5.39
CA ASP A 104 14.87 -10.49 -4.91
C ASP A 104 14.82 -9.49 -3.75
N PHE A 105 14.08 -8.38 -3.91
CA PHE A 105 13.97 -7.33 -2.91
C PHE A 105 12.55 -6.78 -2.83
N ASN A 106 12.12 -6.43 -1.60
CA ASN A 106 10.92 -5.66 -1.32
C ASN A 106 11.27 -4.44 -0.47
N ALA A 107 10.92 -3.23 -0.91
CA ALA A 107 10.87 -2.11 0.01
C ALA A 107 9.74 -2.33 1.03
N VAL A 108 9.94 -1.93 2.28
CA VAL A 108 8.87 -1.99 3.29
C VAL A 108 7.87 -0.86 3.03
N GLY A 109 6.58 -1.19 2.88
CA GLY A 109 5.50 -0.22 2.85
C GLY A 109 4.90 0.04 4.24
N ASN A 110 3.84 0.83 4.30
CA ASN A 110 3.16 1.08 5.58
C ASN A 110 2.36 -0.13 6.05
N HIS A 111 1.74 -0.89 5.16
CA HIS A 111 0.93 -2.04 5.53
C HIS A 111 1.73 -3.26 5.99
N GLU A 112 3.04 -3.33 5.72
CA GLU A 112 3.91 -4.29 6.37
C GLU A 112 3.90 -4.15 7.91
N PHE A 113 3.51 -2.99 8.45
CA PHE A 113 3.39 -2.72 9.89
C PHE A 113 1.98 -2.94 10.46
N ASP A 114 1.01 -3.42 9.69
CA ASP A 114 -0.38 -3.61 10.16
C ASP A 114 -0.48 -4.52 11.40
N GLU A 115 0.34 -5.57 11.48
CA GLU A 115 0.45 -6.46 12.65
C GLU A 115 1.65 -6.11 13.55
N GLY A 116 2.33 -4.99 13.29
CA GLY A 116 3.43 -4.46 14.07
C GLY A 116 4.81 -4.99 13.69
N THR A 117 5.82 -4.38 14.32
CA THR A 117 7.24 -4.61 14.00
C THR A 117 7.68 -6.06 14.24
N GLU A 118 7.20 -6.71 15.32
CA GLU A 118 7.60 -8.09 15.65
C GLU A 118 7.09 -9.09 14.62
N GLU A 119 5.87 -8.89 14.14
CA GLU A 119 5.30 -9.73 13.09
C GLU A 119 6.00 -9.51 11.75
N LEU A 120 6.32 -8.27 11.38
CA LEU A 120 7.10 -7.99 10.19
C LEU A 120 8.49 -8.65 10.23
N LEU A 121 9.16 -8.64 11.38
CA LEU A 121 10.42 -9.37 11.57
C LEU A 121 10.23 -10.89 11.43
N ARG A 122 9.09 -11.43 11.91
CA ARG A 122 8.73 -12.84 11.69
C ARG A 122 8.52 -13.14 10.20
N MET A 123 7.90 -12.25 9.46
CA MET A 123 7.74 -12.42 8.00
C MET A 123 9.09 -12.53 7.29
N GLN A 124 10.12 -11.79 7.73
CA GLN A 124 11.47 -11.94 7.17
C GLN A 124 12.16 -13.21 7.65
N HIS A 125 12.11 -13.51 8.95
CA HIS A 125 12.99 -14.51 9.55
C HIS A 125 12.34 -15.88 9.77
N GLY A 126 11.03 -15.98 9.59
CA GLY A 126 10.27 -17.20 9.80
C GLY A 126 9.93 -17.49 11.25
N GLY A 127 9.37 -18.65 11.48
CA GLY A 127 8.83 -19.10 12.77
C GLY A 127 7.31 -19.06 12.79
N CYS A 128 6.71 -19.74 13.77
CA CYS A 128 5.25 -19.73 13.94
C CYS A 128 4.85 -18.60 14.87
N HIS A 129 3.69 -17.98 14.61
CA HIS A 129 3.11 -17.00 15.52
C HIS A 129 2.87 -17.67 16.90
N PRO A 130 3.27 -17.05 18.01
CA PRO A 130 3.30 -17.71 19.31
C PRO A 130 1.92 -18.05 19.88
N GLU A 131 0.89 -17.32 19.49
CA GLU A 131 -0.44 -17.41 20.07
C GLU A 131 -1.53 -17.84 19.07
N ASP A 132 -1.29 -17.72 17.74
CA ASP A 132 -2.31 -18.04 16.74
C ASP A 132 -2.05 -19.40 16.07
N VAL A 133 -3.01 -20.29 16.22
CA VAL A 133 -2.99 -21.64 15.61
C VAL A 133 -3.15 -21.63 14.09
N ASN A 134 -3.53 -20.50 13.50
CA ASN A 134 -3.63 -20.36 12.05
C ASN A 134 -2.28 -20.14 11.38
N SER A 135 -1.26 -19.75 12.14
CA SER A 135 0.13 -19.71 11.65
C SER A 135 0.66 -21.12 11.39
N CYS A 136 1.66 -21.26 10.54
CA CYS A 136 2.38 -22.52 10.28
C CYS A 136 1.49 -23.68 9.80
N GLN A 137 0.59 -23.44 8.85
CA GLN A 137 -0.29 -24.47 8.29
C GLN A 137 0.42 -25.44 7.32
N GLY A 138 1.73 -25.40 7.21
CA GLY A 138 2.54 -26.05 6.21
C GLY A 138 2.25 -27.53 5.97
N GLU A 139 1.99 -28.33 7.01
CA GLU A 139 1.61 -29.76 6.84
C GLU A 139 0.35 -29.94 5.99
N LYS A 140 -0.58 -28.98 6.00
CA LYS A 140 -1.85 -29.05 5.27
C LYS A 140 -1.74 -28.48 3.85
N VAL A 141 -0.82 -27.55 3.62
CA VAL A 141 -0.69 -26.82 2.35
C VAL A 141 0.57 -27.18 1.57
N GLY A 142 1.46 -27.99 2.15
CA GLY A 142 2.67 -28.47 1.48
C GLY A 142 3.82 -27.47 1.52
N THR A 143 3.92 -26.67 2.58
CA THR A 143 5.03 -25.76 2.87
C THR A 143 5.81 -26.25 4.11
N PRO A 144 7.02 -25.74 4.37
CA PRO A 144 7.79 -26.10 5.56
C PRO A 144 7.10 -25.71 6.88
N VAL A 145 7.41 -26.46 7.95
CA VAL A 145 7.05 -26.17 9.33
C VAL A 145 8.30 -26.27 10.19
N PRO A 146 8.69 -25.22 10.93
CA PRO A 146 8.05 -23.88 11.00
C PRO A 146 8.07 -23.13 9.66
N PHE A 147 7.28 -22.08 9.54
CA PHE A 147 7.31 -21.16 8.40
C PHE A 147 8.73 -20.62 8.19
N GLU A 148 9.25 -20.64 6.97
CA GLU A 148 10.66 -20.33 6.68
C GLU A 148 10.94 -18.82 6.63
N GLY A 149 9.92 -17.98 6.51
CA GLY A 149 10.07 -16.55 6.24
C GLY A 149 10.41 -16.23 4.79
N ALA A 150 10.67 -14.97 4.53
CA ALA A 150 11.02 -14.47 3.22
C ALA A 150 12.44 -14.90 2.82
N GLN A 151 12.58 -15.50 1.62
CA GLN A 151 13.86 -15.83 1.01
C GLN A 151 14.44 -14.67 0.19
N PHE A 152 13.72 -13.56 0.12
CA PHE A 152 14.11 -12.27 -0.45
C PHE A 152 14.41 -11.27 0.66
N GLY A 153 15.08 -10.16 0.32
CA GLY A 153 15.41 -9.13 1.30
C GLY A 153 14.29 -8.08 1.42
N PHE A 154 13.79 -7.85 2.64
CA PHE A 154 13.11 -6.59 2.94
C PHE A 154 14.17 -5.49 3.09
N LEU A 155 13.88 -4.29 2.55
CA LEU A 155 14.75 -3.12 2.57
C LEU A 155 14.00 -1.93 3.19
N ALA A 156 14.65 -1.22 4.13
CA ALA A 156 14.06 -0.06 4.81
C ALA A 156 15.14 0.92 5.29
N ALA A 157 15.65 1.75 4.40
CA ALA A 157 16.76 2.66 4.66
C ALA A 157 16.42 3.74 5.70
N ASN A 158 15.19 4.22 5.68
CA ASN A 158 14.74 5.35 6.51
C ASN A 158 13.94 4.94 7.75
N VAL A 159 13.85 3.63 8.06
CA VAL A 159 13.17 3.12 9.26
C VAL A 159 14.20 2.69 10.29
N LEU A 160 14.37 3.46 11.35
CA LEU A 160 15.38 3.25 12.37
C LEU A 160 14.77 2.82 13.70
N ASN A 161 15.45 1.93 14.38
CA ASN A 161 15.19 1.65 15.79
C ASN A 161 15.67 2.84 16.64
N GLN A 162 14.78 3.50 17.36
CA GLN A 162 15.08 4.70 18.16
C GLN A 162 16.11 4.46 19.29
N GLN A 163 16.27 3.20 19.74
CA GLN A 163 17.18 2.87 20.84
C GLN A 163 18.59 2.59 20.36
N THR A 164 18.74 1.93 19.21
CA THR A 164 20.05 1.53 18.67
C THR A 164 20.56 2.47 17.60
N GLY A 165 19.67 3.16 16.89
CA GLY A 165 19.99 3.95 15.70
C GLY A 165 20.24 3.11 14.45
N ASP A 166 20.09 1.79 14.53
CA ASP A 166 20.25 0.91 13.38
C ASP A 166 18.95 0.89 12.54
N THR A 167 19.07 0.64 11.24
CA THR A 167 17.90 0.42 10.38
C THR A 167 17.21 -0.90 10.73
N LEU A 168 15.89 -0.95 10.61
CA LEU A 168 15.08 -2.15 10.88
C LEU A 168 15.45 -3.31 9.95
N PHE A 169 15.68 -3.01 8.69
CA PHE A 169 16.18 -3.92 7.65
C PHE A 169 17.36 -3.26 6.92
N PRO A 170 18.13 -4.00 6.10
CA PRO A 170 19.18 -3.39 5.29
C PRO A 170 18.68 -2.19 4.51
N ALA A 171 19.47 -1.12 4.47
CA ALA A 171 19.12 0.11 3.75
C ALA A 171 19.01 -0.13 2.24
N TYR A 172 19.87 -1.00 1.71
CA TYR A 172 19.88 -1.39 0.30
C TYR A 172 20.39 -2.82 0.12
N GLY A 173 20.06 -3.40 -1.03
CA GLY A 173 20.63 -4.66 -1.51
C GLY A 173 21.33 -4.44 -2.83
N THR A 174 22.33 -5.28 -3.19
CA THR A 174 22.97 -5.26 -4.51
C THR A 174 22.75 -6.57 -5.25
N LYS A 175 22.67 -6.48 -6.59
CA LYS A 175 22.62 -7.66 -7.46
C LYS A 175 23.61 -7.52 -8.59
N ALA A 176 24.43 -8.58 -8.79
CA ALA A 176 25.45 -8.61 -9.82
C ALA A 176 24.89 -9.07 -11.18
N PHE A 177 25.35 -8.43 -12.25
CA PHE A 177 25.01 -8.70 -13.64
C PHE A 177 26.31 -8.70 -14.46
N GLY A 178 26.94 -9.88 -14.58
CA GLY A 178 28.29 -9.98 -15.13
C GLY A 178 29.31 -9.35 -14.19
N ASP A 179 30.03 -8.34 -14.69
CA ASP A 179 31.06 -7.63 -13.93
C ASP A 179 30.52 -6.36 -13.24
N HIS A 180 29.22 -6.04 -13.38
CA HIS A 180 28.57 -4.87 -12.82
C HIS A 180 27.56 -5.23 -11.75
N GLU A 181 27.25 -4.27 -10.88
CA GLU A 181 26.23 -4.38 -9.84
C GLU A 181 25.23 -3.22 -9.94
N ILE A 182 23.97 -3.49 -9.61
CA ILE A 182 22.96 -2.47 -9.37
C ILE A 182 22.62 -2.47 -7.87
N ALA A 183 22.59 -1.30 -7.24
CA ALA A 183 22.10 -1.12 -5.88
C ALA A 183 20.61 -0.77 -5.90
N PHE A 184 19.85 -1.42 -5.02
CA PHE A 184 18.42 -1.18 -4.80
C PHE A 184 18.25 -0.62 -3.39
N ILE A 185 17.94 0.67 -3.25
CA ILE A 185 17.67 1.31 -1.97
C ILE A 185 16.17 1.15 -1.68
N GLY A 186 15.79 0.64 -0.51
CA GLY A 186 14.40 0.49 -0.11
C GLY A 186 13.97 1.54 0.90
N LEU A 187 12.79 2.17 0.70
CA LEU A 187 12.26 3.19 1.61
C LEU A 187 10.76 3.01 1.86
N THR A 188 10.38 3.34 3.09
CA THR A 188 8.99 3.48 3.54
C THR A 188 8.64 4.97 3.60
N LEU A 189 7.39 5.36 3.34
CA LEU A 189 7.01 6.77 3.45
C LEU A 189 7.25 7.31 4.88
N GLU A 190 7.78 8.53 5.00
CA GLU A 190 8.00 9.22 6.28
C GLU A 190 6.69 9.32 7.09
N GLY A 191 5.57 9.52 6.40
CA GLY A 191 4.24 9.65 6.97
C GLY A 191 3.66 8.39 7.61
N THR A 192 4.32 7.22 7.56
CA THR A 192 3.83 5.94 8.09
C THR A 192 3.28 6.02 9.52
N PRO A 193 3.89 6.75 10.49
CA PRO A 193 3.35 6.84 11.85
C PRO A 193 1.94 7.44 11.93
N SER A 194 1.50 8.17 10.93
CA SER A 194 0.15 8.78 10.88
C SER A 194 -0.92 7.86 10.25
N ILE A 195 -0.52 6.69 9.71
CA ILE A 195 -1.41 5.81 8.97
C ILE A 195 -1.35 4.33 9.38
N VAL A 196 -0.62 4.00 10.44
CA VAL A 196 -0.57 2.66 11.04
C VAL A 196 -0.80 2.72 12.54
N LEU A 197 -1.00 1.56 13.19
CA LEU A 197 -1.18 1.51 14.65
C LEU A 197 0.10 1.91 15.38
N ALA A 198 0.04 3.01 16.15
CA ALA A 198 1.18 3.58 16.84
C ALA A 198 1.89 2.59 17.80
N GLU A 199 1.12 1.68 18.45
CA GLU A 199 1.68 0.66 19.35
C GLU A 199 2.63 -0.29 18.61
N GLY A 200 2.30 -0.69 17.38
CA GLY A 200 3.11 -1.61 16.57
C GLY A 200 4.46 -1.05 16.12
N ILE A 201 4.61 0.27 16.11
CA ILE A 201 5.81 0.97 15.60
C ILE A 201 6.46 1.92 16.62
N ARG A 202 6.04 1.90 17.88
CA ARG A 202 6.46 2.87 18.93
C ARG A 202 7.98 2.97 19.17
N THR A 203 8.74 1.97 18.74
CA THR A 203 10.20 1.93 18.86
C THR A 203 10.93 2.39 17.61
N LEU A 204 10.19 2.74 16.57
CA LEU A 204 10.71 3.11 15.27
C LEU A 204 10.65 4.63 15.04
N GLN A 205 11.56 5.11 14.21
CA GLN A 205 11.58 6.45 13.65
C GLN A 205 11.63 6.34 12.12
N PHE A 206 10.83 7.14 11.45
CA PHE A 206 10.79 7.24 9.99
C PHE A 206 11.44 8.57 9.62
N LEU A 207 12.44 8.51 8.75
CA LEU A 207 13.21 9.68 8.31
C LEU A 207 12.74 10.14 6.94
N ASP A 208 13.07 11.39 6.60
CA ASP A 208 12.86 11.96 5.26
C ASP A 208 13.51 11.07 4.19
N GLU A 209 12.78 10.80 3.13
CA GLU A 209 13.17 9.87 2.08
C GLU A 209 14.33 10.42 1.24
N ALA A 210 14.25 11.68 0.80
CA ALA A 210 15.26 12.28 -0.06
C ALA A 210 16.60 12.45 0.65
N ASP A 211 16.58 12.93 1.89
CA ASP A 211 17.77 13.06 2.73
C ASP A 211 18.43 11.70 2.97
N THR A 212 17.62 10.65 3.23
CA THR A 212 18.12 9.29 3.44
C THR A 212 18.77 8.71 2.18
N ILE A 213 18.13 8.85 1.02
CA ILE A 213 18.69 8.38 -0.27
C ILE A 213 20.03 9.06 -0.52
N ASN A 214 20.05 10.40 -0.45
CA ASN A 214 21.25 11.17 -0.75
C ASN A 214 22.41 10.87 0.21
N ALA A 215 22.12 10.55 1.48
CA ALA A 215 23.13 10.17 2.45
C ALA A 215 23.80 8.81 2.17
N LEU A 216 23.11 7.88 1.50
CA LEU A 216 23.62 6.54 1.16
C LEU A 216 24.51 6.52 -0.08
N ILE A 217 24.35 7.45 -1.00
CA ILE A 217 25.06 7.46 -2.29
C ILE A 217 26.59 7.40 -2.14
N PRO A 218 27.24 8.19 -1.25
CA PRO A 218 28.69 8.11 -1.09
C PRO A 218 29.19 6.74 -0.63
N GLU A 219 28.42 6.04 0.20
CA GLU A 219 28.75 4.68 0.65
C GLU A 219 28.66 3.68 -0.50
N ILE A 220 27.56 3.72 -1.27
CA ILE A 220 27.30 2.82 -2.42
C ILE A 220 28.41 3.00 -3.45
N ARG A 221 28.73 4.22 -3.82
CA ARG A 221 29.79 4.56 -4.77
C ARG A 221 31.19 4.15 -4.27
N ALA A 222 31.45 4.28 -2.97
CA ALA A 222 32.72 3.83 -2.38
C ALA A 222 32.92 2.33 -2.50
N ARG A 223 31.86 1.54 -2.71
CA ARG A 223 31.92 0.10 -3.02
C ARG A 223 32.12 -0.18 -4.50
N GLY A 224 32.13 0.83 -5.36
CA GLY A 224 32.28 0.71 -6.81
C GLY A 224 30.96 0.46 -7.55
N VAL A 225 29.83 0.71 -6.93
CA VAL A 225 28.50 0.59 -7.55
C VAL A 225 28.05 1.98 -8.00
N GLU A 226 27.88 2.18 -9.30
CA GLU A 226 27.43 3.44 -9.90
C GLU A 226 25.93 3.42 -10.21
N ALA A 227 25.36 2.28 -10.61
CA ALA A 227 23.95 2.11 -10.97
C ALA A 227 23.07 2.03 -9.71
N ILE A 228 22.18 3.00 -9.52
CA ILE A 228 21.36 3.15 -8.30
C ILE A 228 19.87 3.22 -8.66
N VAL A 229 19.11 2.23 -8.18
CA VAL A 229 17.65 2.14 -8.30
C VAL A 229 17.02 2.33 -6.92
N VAL A 230 16.02 3.19 -6.83
CA VAL A 230 15.26 3.42 -5.60
C VAL A 230 13.93 2.67 -5.67
N LEU A 231 13.65 1.87 -4.65
CA LEU A 231 12.36 1.24 -4.38
C LEU A 231 11.72 1.99 -3.22
N ILE A 232 10.70 2.78 -3.49
CA ILE A 232 10.10 3.65 -2.47
C ILE A 232 8.60 3.41 -2.34
N HIS A 233 8.17 3.15 -1.12
CA HIS A 233 6.73 3.07 -0.84
C HIS A 233 6.16 4.44 -0.55
N GLU A 234 6.23 5.31 -1.52
CA GLU A 234 5.56 6.61 -1.63
C GLU A 234 5.27 6.85 -3.11
N GLY A 235 4.16 7.52 -3.41
CA GLY A 235 3.71 7.67 -4.77
C GLY A 235 3.24 9.06 -5.13
N GLY A 236 2.59 9.16 -6.28
CA GLY A 236 1.97 10.37 -6.76
C GLY A 236 0.55 10.13 -7.25
N LEU A 237 -0.27 11.17 -7.18
CA LEU A 237 -1.59 11.18 -7.78
C LEU A 237 -1.53 11.84 -9.15
N ARG A 238 -2.20 11.21 -10.08
CA ARG A 238 -2.39 11.71 -11.43
C ARG A 238 -3.89 11.74 -11.72
N PRO A 239 -4.43 12.79 -12.38
CA PRO A 239 -5.77 12.72 -12.96
C PRO A 239 -5.78 11.60 -14.00
N SER A 240 -6.32 10.42 -13.67
CA SER A 240 -6.27 9.27 -14.56
C SER A 240 -7.46 9.26 -15.50
N ALA A 241 -7.20 9.03 -16.80
CA ALA A 241 -8.21 8.43 -17.65
C ALA A 241 -8.19 6.90 -17.41
N ALA A 242 -9.35 6.27 -17.24
CA ALA A 242 -9.45 4.82 -17.09
C ALA A 242 -8.72 4.09 -18.23
N GLY A 243 -7.90 3.09 -17.91
CA GLY A 243 -7.14 2.31 -18.88
C GLY A 243 -5.82 2.91 -19.37
N VAL A 244 -5.37 4.03 -18.79
CA VAL A 244 -4.07 4.63 -19.12
C VAL A 244 -3.09 4.30 -17.98
N TYR A 245 -2.20 3.35 -18.20
CA TYR A 245 -1.25 2.87 -17.20
C TYR A 245 0.23 3.05 -17.61
N ASN A 246 0.48 3.58 -18.83
CA ASN A 246 1.84 3.76 -19.37
C ASN A 246 2.25 5.22 -19.63
N SER A 247 1.43 6.21 -19.27
CA SER A 247 1.78 7.59 -19.57
C SER A 247 1.81 8.47 -18.32
N CYS A 248 2.83 9.29 -18.22
CA CYS A 248 2.66 10.70 -17.91
C CYS A 248 2.29 11.39 -19.21
N LEU A 249 1.42 12.37 -19.19
CA LEU A 249 1.15 13.18 -20.37
C LEU A 249 2.48 13.68 -20.96
N ASP A 250 2.59 13.71 -22.28
CA ASP A 250 3.83 14.02 -23.04
C ASP A 250 4.42 15.41 -22.72
N ASP A 251 3.76 16.21 -21.90
CA ASP A 251 4.24 17.51 -21.47
C ASP A 251 4.83 17.44 -20.05
N ILE A 252 6.13 17.24 -20.00
CA ILE A 252 6.95 17.18 -18.78
C ILE A 252 6.86 18.49 -17.95
N THR A 253 6.31 19.54 -18.51
CA THR A 253 6.09 20.82 -17.84
C THR A 253 4.73 20.90 -17.17
N SER A 254 3.80 19.97 -17.45
CA SER A 254 2.54 19.89 -16.76
C SER A 254 2.71 19.15 -15.44
N SER A 255 2.43 19.81 -14.35
CA SER A 255 2.39 19.32 -12.97
C SER A 255 1.29 18.27 -12.73
N ASP A 256 1.15 17.29 -13.63
CA ASP A 256 0.06 16.32 -13.55
C ASP A 256 0.32 15.20 -12.54
N LEU A 257 1.59 14.92 -12.22
CA LEU A 257 1.94 14.11 -11.07
C LEU A 257 2.09 15.03 -9.86
N VAL A 258 1.03 15.15 -9.09
CA VAL A 258 1.03 15.90 -7.84
C VAL A 258 1.28 14.94 -6.69
N MET A 259 1.95 15.44 -5.65
CA MET A 259 2.15 14.76 -4.37
C MET A 259 3.50 14.07 -4.20
N PRO A 260 3.79 13.50 -3.03
CA PRO A 260 5.12 13.58 -2.41
C PRO A 260 6.24 13.14 -3.33
N ILE A 261 6.01 12.15 -4.19
CA ILE A 261 7.08 11.60 -5.04
C ILE A 261 7.74 12.66 -5.96
N ALA A 262 6.97 13.62 -6.46
CA ALA A 262 7.54 14.66 -7.33
C ALA A 262 8.45 15.60 -6.53
N GLU A 263 8.10 15.89 -5.28
CA GLU A 263 8.92 16.69 -4.37
C GLU A 263 10.18 15.94 -3.95
N ILE A 264 10.05 14.65 -3.60
CA ILE A 264 11.17 13.77 -3.23
C ILE A 264 12.18 13.70 -4.39
N VAL A 265 11.72 13.34 -5.61
CA VAL A 265 12.61 13.21 -6.78
C VAL A 265 13.31 14.51 -7.12
N SER A 266 12.65 15.66 -6.93
CA SER A 266 13.26 16.98 -7.19
C SER A 266 14.45 17.29 -6.29
N GLN A 267 14.63 16.56 -5.20
CA GLN A 267 15.71 16.73 -4.23
C GLN A 267 16.82 15.68 -4.37
N LEU A 268 16.62 14.63 -5.20
CA LEU A 268 17.57 13.54 -5.34
C LEU A 268 18.87 13.97 -6.03
N ASP A 269 19.97 13.38 -5.58
CA ASP A 269 21.28 13.48 -6.21
C ASP A 269 21.27 12.91 -7.63
N ASP A 270 22.18 13.38 -8.47
CA ASP A 270 22.31 12.95 -9.89
C ASP A 270 22.76 11.49 -10.06
N ALA A 271 23.14 10.83 -8.99
CA ALA A 271 23.53 9.43 -9.00
C ALA A 271 22.32 8.47 -9.01
N VAL A 272 21.09 8.93 -8.78
CA VAL A 272 19.90 8.09 -8.80
C VAL A 272 19.38 7.95 -10.23
N ASP A 273 19.25 6.73 -10.76
CA ASP A 273 18.92 6.48 -12.16
C ASP A 273 17.45 6.15 -12.41
N LEU A 274 16.81 5.48 -11.46
CA LEU A 274 15.44 4.99 -11.57
C LEU A 274 14.75 5.02 -10.22
N VAL A 275 13.47 5.41 -10.19
CA VAL A 275 12.62 5.33 -9.01
C VAL A 275 11.40 4.46 -9.31
N ILE A 276 11.22 3.39 -8.54
CA ILE A 276 10.07 2.48 -8.57
C ILE A 276 9.25 2.75 -7.32
N THR A 277 7.97 3.09 -7.50
CA THR A 277 7.10 3.67 -6.46
C THR A 277 5.93 2.76 -6.09
N GLY A 278 5.33 3.00 -4.91
CA GLY A 278 4.14 2.32 -4.40
C GLY A 278 3.11 3.28 -3.82
N HIS A 279 2.25 2.79 -2.93
CA HIS A 279 1.30 3.54 -2.08
C HIS A 279 0.15 4.23 -2.82
N SER A 280 0.31 4.67 -4.03
CA SER A 280 -0.74 5.38 -4.77
C SER A 280 -1.59 4.42 -5.62
N PRO A 281 -2.88 4.75 -5.89
CA PRO A 281 -3.76 3.79 -6.56
C PRO A 281 -3.66 3.78 -8.09
N VAL A 282 -2.74 4.54 -8.69
CA VAL A 282 -2.74 4.83 -10.14
C VAL A 282 -1.39 4.52 -10.76
N ALA A 283 -1.37 3.62 -11.75
CA ALA A 283 -0.17 3.31 -12.53
C ALA A 283 0.28 4.50 -13.40
N TYR A 284 1.59 4.65 -13.52
CA TYR A 284 2.22 5.65 -14.41
C TYR A 284 3.65 5.27 -14.78
N ASN A 285 4.13 5.87 -15.89
CA ASN A 285 5.54 5.93 -16.28
C ASN A 285 5.87 7.38 -16.60
N CYS A 286 6.60 8.05 -15.70
CA CYS A 286 6.90 9.47 -15.76
C CYS A 286 8.42 9.73 -15.85
N ARG A 287 8.81 10.97 -16.16
CA ARG A 287 10.16 11.47 -16.01
C ARG A 287 10.11 12.79 -15.24
N ILE A 288 10.76 12.83 -14.08
CA ILE A 288 10.71 13.97 -13.15
C ILE A 288 12.12 14.56 -13.03
N PRO A 289 12.28 15.89 -13.10
CA PRO A 289 13.61 16.51 -12.91
C PRO A 289 14.09 16.34 -11.47
N ASN A 290 15.35 15.91 -11.31
CA ASN A 290 16.03 15.84 -10.02
C ASN A 290 16.63 17.22 -9.61
N SER A 291 17.45 17.25 -8.56
CA SER A 291 18.05 18.47 -7.99
C SER A 291 18.94 19.27 -8.99
N VAL A 292 19.46 18.62 -10.03
CA VAL A 292 20.25 19.28 -11.08
C VAL A 292 19.49 19.43 -12.41
N GLY A 293 18.23 18.99 -12.46
CA GLY A 293 17.37 19.08 -13.65
C GLY A 293 17.47 17.89 -14.60
N ARG A 294 18.20 16.80 -14.26
CA ARG A 294 18.18 15.55 -15.02
C ARG A 294 16.83 14.86 -14.85
N LEU A 295 16.26 14.40 -15.93
CA LEU A 295 14.97 13.71 -15.92
C LEU A 295 15.15 12.26 -15.47
N ILE A 296 14.74 11.96 -14.23
CA ILE A 296 14.75 10.61 -13.67
C ILE A 296 13.48 9.87 -14.09
N PRO A 297 13.60 8.64 -14.63
CA PRO A 297 12.45 7.76 -14.83
C PRO A 297 11.81 7.39 -13.49
N VAL A 298 10.48 7.53 -13.40
CA VAL A 298 9.68 7.21 -12.22
C VAL A 298 8.49 6.35 -12.65
N THR A 299 8.37 5.16 -12.09
CA THR A 299 7.33 4.20 -12.48
C THR A 299 6.51 3.72 -11.30
N HIS A 300 5.24 3.40 -11.56
CA HIS A 300 4.30 2.81 -10.62
C HIS A 300 3.46 1.78 -11.36
N ALA A 301 3.42 0.55 -10.87
CA ALA A 301 2.46 -0.46 -11.31
C ALA A 301 1.13 -0.26 -10.58
N GLN A 302 0.06 -0.77 -11.14
CA GLN A 302 -1.19 -0.87 -10.40
C GLN A 302 -1.16 -2.05 -9.45
N GLY A 303 -1.63 -1.87 -8.21
CA GLY A 303 -1.58 -2.88 -7.16
C GLY A 303 -2.35 -4.19 -7.45
N ALA A 304 -2.35 -5.09 -6.48
CA ALA A 304 -3.07 -6.38 -6.50
C ALA A 304 -2.68 -7.30 -7.68
N ALA A 305 -1.40 -7.30 -8.07
CA ALA A 305 -0.88 -8.06 -9.20
C ALA A 305 -1.60 -7.78 -10.54
N SER A 306 -2.27 -6.63 -10.68
CA SER A 306 -3.01 -6.27 -11.90
C SER A 306 -2.10 -5.83 -13.03
N VAL A 307 -0.94 -5.27 -12.71
CA VAL A 307 0.07 -4.76 -13.64
C VAL A 307 1.45 -5.22 -13.18
N VAL A 308 2.33 -5.53 -14.12
CA VAL A 308 3.77 -5.71 -13.90
C VAL A 308 4.53 -4.67 -14.71
N THR A 309 5.54 -4.03 -14.12
CA THR A 309 6.41 -3.10 -14.84
C THR A 309 7.58 -3.86 -15.43
N ASP A 310 7.67 -3.85 -16.76
CA ASP A 310 8.76 -4.40 -17.57
C ASP A 310 9.77 -3.29 -17.84
N ILE A 311 11.00 -3.42 -17.31
CA ILE A 311 12.03 -2.40 -17.37
C ILE A 311 13.27 -2.99 -18.03
N ASP A 312 13.68 -2.42 -19.16
CA ASP A 312 14.95 -2.69 -19.80
C ASP A 312 15.97 -1.62 -19.42
N VAL A 313 17.10 -2.05 -18.89
CA VAL A 313 18.21 -1.20 -18.45
C VAL A 313 19.46 -1.55 -19.25
N LEU A 314 20.19 -0.53 -19.68
CA LEU A 314 21.49 -0.69 -20.33
C LEU A 314 22.58 -0.13 -19.41
N LEU A 315 23.50 -1.01 -18.98
CA LEU A 315 24.68 -0.64 -18.21
C LEU A 315 25.86 -0.39 -19.15
N ASP A 316 26.51 0.75 -19.01
CA ASP A 316 27.78 1.04 -19.70
C ASP A 316 28.89 0.15 -19.16
N ASP A 317 29.56 -0.56 -20.03
CA ASP A 317 30.51 -1.61 -19.66
C ASP A 317 31.84 -1.07 -19.09
N VAL A 318 32.04 0.24 -19.11
CA VAL A 318 33.22 0.93 -18.57
C VAL A 318 32.96 1.55 -17.20
N SER A 319 31.85 2.27 -17.07
CA SER A 319 31.49 2.94 -15.81
C SER A 319 30.67 2.04 -14.88
N GLY A 320 29.93 1.08 -15.42
CA GLY A 320 28.95 0.30 -14.67
C GLY A 320 27.66 1.06 -14.37
N ASP A 321 27.54 2.29 -14.90
CA ASP A 321 26.39 3.16 -14.69
C ASP A 321 25.26 2.88 -15.70
N ILE A 322 24.04 3.30 -15.38
CA ILE A 322 22.89 3.15 -16.26
C ILE A 322 22.90 4.27 -17.31
N VAL A 323 22.91 3.88 -18.59
CA VAL A 323 22.95 4.83 -19.71
C VAL A 323 21.65 4.89 -20.51
N ASP A 324 20.78 3.88 -20.40
CA ASP A 324 19.45 3.90 -21.01
C ASP A 324 18.43 3.10 -20.20
N ILE A 325 17.19 3.58 -20.15
CA ILE A 325 16.06 2.92 -19.47
C ILE A 325 14.81 3.02 -20.32
N THR A 326 14.19 1.86 -20.57
CA THR A 326 12.85 1.75 -21.14
C THR A 326 11.88 1.19 -20.12
N LEU A 327 10.73 1.86 -19.93
CA LEU A 327 9.68 1.48 -19.00
C LEU A 327 8.42 1.04 -19.74
N ASN A 328 7.80 -0.06 -19.31
CA ASN A 328 6.52 -0.51 -19.85
C ASN A 328 5.67 -1.21 -18.79
N ASN A 329 4.55 -0.62 -18.41
CA ASN A 329 3.56 -1.28 -17.58
C ASN A 329 2.72 -2.24 -18.42
N VAL A 330 2.75 -3.51 -18.06
CA VAL A 330 2.08 -4.62 -18.74
C VAL A 330 0.90 -5.08 -17.91
N LEU A 331 -0.30 -5.06 -18.51
CA LEU A 331 -1.50 -5.58 -17.87
C LEU A 331 -1.40 -7.09 -17.70
N VAL A 332 -1.64 -7.59 -16.51
CA VAL A 332 -1.67 -9.04 -16.19
C VAL A 332 -3.04 -9.59 -16.53
N GLU A 333 -3.29 -9.77 -17.81
CA GLU A 333 -4.59 -10.22 -18.33
C GLU A 333 -4.84 -11.69 -18.03
N GLN A 334 -6.03 -11.98 -17.53
CA GLN A 334 -6.54 -13.35 -17.44
C GLN A 334 -7.13 -13.77 -18.79
N ASN A 335 -6.34 -14.46 -19.59
CA ASN A 335 -6.81 -14.99 -20.88
C ASN A 335 -6.31 -16.43 -21.11
N GLU A 336 -6.97 -17.18 -21.98
CA GLU A 336 -6.69 -18.61 -22.24
C GLU A 336 -5.28 -18.88 -22.79
N SER A 337 -4.56 -17.86 -23.26
CA SER A 337 -3.20 -18.02 -23.78
C SER A 337 -2.13 -18.01 -22.70
N VAL A 338 -2.48 -17.57 -21.49
CA VAL A 338 -1.57 -17.54 -20.34
C VAL A 338 -1.85 -18.76 -19.47
N ILE A 339 -0.85 -19.61 -19.31
CA ILE A 339 -0.93 -20.80 -18.46
C ILE A 339 -0.45 -20.42 -17.07
N PRO A 340 -1.32 -20.44 -16.04
CA PRO A 340 -0.91 -20.14 -14.67
C PRO A 340 0.19 -21.09 -14.17
N VAL A 341 1.01 -20.61 -13.23
CA VAL A 341 2.06 -21.43 -12.62
C VAL A 341 1.45 -22.42 -11.65
N GLU A 342 1.34 -23.70 -12.09
CA GLU A 342 0.63 -24.77 -11.38
C GLU A 342 1.04 -24.95 -9.92
N GLY A 343 2.34 -24.78 -9.59
CA GLY A 343 2.84 -24.88 -8.22
C GLY A 343 2.29 -23.80 -7.30
N ILE A 344 2.07 -22.59 -7.83
CA ILE A 344 1.46 -21.47 -7.13
C ILE A 344 -0.06 -21.68 -7.05
N THR A 345 -0.70 -22.06 -8.16
CA THR A 345 -2.14 -22.37 -8.17
C THR A 345 -2.52 -23.40 -7.09
N ARG A 346 -1.76 -24.50 -6.99
CA ARG A 346 -2.01 -25.50 -5.93
C ARG A 346 -1.87 -24.96 -4.52
N LEU A 347 -0.86 -24.11 -4.29
CA LEU A 347 -0.63 -23.52 -2.97
C LEU A 347 -1.76 -22.59 -2.56
N ILE A 348 -2.14 -21.65 -3.41
CA ILE A 348 -3.20 -20.68 -3.08
C ILE A 348 -4.56 -21.36 -2.89
N HIS A 349 -4.86 -22.42 -3.66
CA HIS A 349 -6.06 -23.20 -3.45
C HIS A 349 -6.04 -23.99 -2.13
N ALA A 350 -4.90 -24.54 -1.73
CA ALA A 350 -4.79 -25.23 -0.45
C ALA A 350 -5.06 -24.29 0.75
N TYR A 351 -4.55 -23.06 0.70
CA TYR A 351 -4.89 -22.04 1.71
C TYR A 351 -6.35 -21.59 1.61
N SER A 352 -6.90 -21.46 0.40
CA SER A 352 -8.31 -21.12 0.19
C SER A 352 -9.24 -22.19 0.80
N ASP A 353 -8.94 -23.47 0.60
CA ASP A 353 -9.71 -24.58 1.17
C ASP A 353 -9.70 -24.55 2.72
N LEU A 354 -8.59 -24.14 3.33
CA LEU A 354 -8.50 -23.95 4.78
C LEU A 354 -9.30 -22.74 5.28
N ALA A 355 -9.33 -21.64 4.52
CA ALA A 355 -10.05 -20.43 4.87
C ALA A 355 -11.56 -20.53 4.59
N GLN A 356 -11.97 -21.35 3.60
CA GLN A 356 -13.33 -21.41 3.09
C GLN A 356 -14.42 -21.63 4.15
N PRO A 357 -14.28 -22.54 5.15
CA PRO A 357 -15.31 -22.73 6.16
C PRO A 357 -15.61 -21.45 6.97
N LEU A 358 -14.62 -20.59 7.15
CA LEU A 358 -14.81 -19.31 7.80
C LEU A 358 -15.32 -18.26 6.80
N ALA A 359 -14.74 -18.19 5.61
CA ALA A 359 -15.10 -17.24 4.58
C ALA A 359 -16.57 -17.34 4.17
N ASP A 360 -17.07 -18.57 3.96
CA ASP A 360 -18.44 -18.84 3.51
C ASP A 360 -19.49 -18.78 4.63
N ARG A 361 -19.05 -18.59 5.88
CA ARG A 361 -20.00 -18.49 6.99
C ARG A 361 -20.96 -17.34 6.78
N VAL A 362 -22.25 -17.67 6.57
CA VAL A 362 -23.32 -16.67 6.42
C VAL A 362 -23.56 -16.00 7.77
N ILE A 363 -23.43 -14.68 7.80
CA ILE A 363 -23.61 -13.83 9.00
C ILE A 363 -24.79 -12.87 8.88
N GLY A 364 -25.39 -12.76 7.70
CA GLY A 364 -26.54 -11.90 7.47
C GLY A 364 -27.13 -12.05 6.08
N VAL A 365 -28.10 -11.20 5.78
CA VAL A 365 -28.72 -11.08 4.45
C VAL A 365 -28.79 -9.61 4.06
N MET A 366 -28.72 -9.33 2.76
CA MET A 366 -28.82 -7.98 2.23
C MET A 366 -29.84 -7.88 1.10
N THR A 367 -30.45 -6.73 0.96
CA THR A 367 -31.47 -6.44 -0.04
C THR A 367 -30.95 -5.62 -1.22
N ALA A 368 -29.76 -5.02 -1.09
CA ALA A 368 -29.07 -4.26 -2.12
C ALA A 368 -27.55 -4.39 -1.95
N ALA A 369 -26.81 -4.25 -3.03
CA ALA A 369 -25.35 -4.15 -2.97
C ALA A 369 -24.96 -2.86 -2.22
N VAL A 370 -23.83 -2.93 -1.49
CA VAL A 370 -23.24 -1.82 -0.75
C VAL A 370 -21.91 -1.48 -1.36
N THR A 371 -21.74 -0.25 -1.84
CA THR A 371 -20.56 0.14 -2.57
C THR A 371 -19.64 1.05 -1.76
N ARG A 372 -18.33 0.92 -2.02
CA ARG A 372 -17.30 1.82 -1.46
C ARG A 372 -17.14 3.12 -2.25
N SER A 373 -17.74 3.20 -3.42
CA SER A 373 -17.64 4.39 -4.27
C SER A 373 -18.26 5.60 -3.56
N ASN A 374 -17.47 6.64 -3.42
CA ASN A 374 -17.92 7.87 -2.80
C ASN A 374 -18.83 8.65 -3.77
N ASP A 375 -19.92 9.20 -3.25
CA ASP A 375 -20.73 10.19 -3.95
C ASP A 375 -19.83 11.43 -4.22
N PRO A 376 -19.68 11.85 -5.49
CA PRO A 376 -18.80 12.97 -5.82
C PRO A 376 -19.23 14.31 -5.21
N THR A 377 -20.51 14.44 -4.81
CA THR A 377 -21.04 15.67 -4.24
C THR A 377 -20.80 15.80 -2.74
N ASN A 378 -20.94 14.72 -2.00
CA ASN A 378 -20.86 14.74 -0.53
C ASN A 378 -19.74 13.86 0.04
N GLY A 379 -19.07 13.04 -0.79
CA GLY A 379 -17.97 12.17 -0.39
C GLY A 379 -18.36 10.98 0.49
N GLN A 380 -19.64 10.71 0.67
CA GLN A 380 -20.14 9.57 1.44
C GLN A 380 -20.24 8.32 0.55
N SER A 381 -20.09 7.15 1.15
CA SER A 381 -20.34 5.85 0.49
C SER A 381 -21.26 4.98 1.35
N ASP A 382 -22.08 4.16 0.71
CA ASP A 382 -22.99 3.25 1.43
C ASP A 382 -22.21 2.30 2.34
N ALA A 383 -21.05 1.81 1.88
CA ALA A 383 -20.19 0.93 2.66
C ALA A 383 -19.58 1.65 3.88
N GLY A 384 -19.09 2.87 3.71
CA GLY A 384 -18.52 3.66 4.79
C GLY A 384 -19.56 4.01 5.85
N ASN A 385 -20.76 4.43 5.42
CA ASN A 385 -21.86 4.74 6.33
C ASN A 385 -22.34 3.50 7.07
N MET A 386 -22.43 2.34 6.42
CA MET A 386 -22.78 1.07 7.07
C MET A 386 -21.74 0.66 8.12
N ILE A 387 -20.45 0.84 7.87
CA ILE A 387 -19.40 0.59 8.85
C ILE A 387 -19.56 1.54 10.04
N ALA A 388 -19.78 2.84 9.81
CA ALA A 388 -20.02 3.81 10.87
C ALA A 388 -21.27 3.45 11.70
N ASP A 389 -22.34 2.99 11.07
CA ASP A 389 -23.55 2.51 11.77
C ASP A 389 -23.27 1.28 12.64
N ALA A 390 -22.47 0.34 12.16
CA ALA A 390 -22.09 -0.83 12.93
C ALA A 390 -21.20 -0.46 14.14
N GLN A 391 -20.25 0.48 13.96
CA GLN A 391 -19.43 1.02 15.05
C GLN A 391 -20.30 1.72 16.10
N LEU A 392 -21.27 2.53 15.68
CA LEU A 392 -22.24 3.17 16.57
C LEU A 392 -23.08 2.13 17.31
N ALA A 393 -23.59 1.10 16.63
CA ALA A 393 -24.40 0.06 17.24
C ALA A 393 -23.65 -0.70 18.34
N ALA A 394 -22.36 -1.01 18.10
CA ALA A 394 -21.49 -1.69 19.05
C ALA A 394 -21.19 -0.86 20.31
N THR A 395 -21.17 0.47 20.21
CA THR A 395 -20.72 1.38 21.27
C THR A 395 -21.84 2.25 21.87
N ARG A 396 -23.08 2.07 21.41
CA ARG A 396 -24.24 2.88 21.85
C ARG A 396 -24.64 2.64 23.31
N SER A 397 -24.48 1.41 23.82
CA SER A 397 -24.79 1.10 25.20
C SER A 397 -23.91 1.91 26.16
N PRO A 398 -24.42 2.41 27.31
CA PRO A 398 -23.60 3.04 28.33
C PRO A 398 -22.41 2.17 28.76
N ASP A 399 -22.60 0.84 28.83
CA ASP A 399 -21.56 -0.11 29.23
C ASP A 399 -20.48 -0.30 28.16
N THR A 400 -20.75 0.09 26.92
CA THR A 400 -19.81 -0.02 25.78
C THR A 400 -19.34 1.33 25.26
N GLY A 401 -19.60 2.43 25.98
CA GLY A 401 -19.11 3.77 25.62
C GLY A 401 -20.18 4.86 25.56
N GLY A 402 -21.46 4.50 25.36
CA GLY A 402 -22.57 5.47 25.31
C GLY A 402 -22.52 6.38 24.10
N ALA A 403 -22.03 5.87 22.96
CA ALA A 403 -21.87 6.64 21.73
C ALA A 403 -23.18 7.18 21.19
N GLN A 404 -23.14 8.38 20.65
CA GLN A 404 -24.28 9.09 20.04
C GLN A 404 -24.13 9.16 18.50
N LEU A 405 -22.91 9.12 18.00
CA LEU A 405 -22.55 9.04 16.59
C LEU A 405 -21.22 8.30 16.41
N ALA A 406 -20.96 7.83 15.21
CA ALA A 406 -19.68 7.28 14.83
C ALA A 406 -19.20 7.86 13.50
N LEU A 407 -17.87 7.91 13.33
CA LEU A 407 -17.22 8.39 12.14
C LEU A 407 -16.21 7.33 11.66
N MET A 408 -16.11 7.15 10.34
CA MET A 408 -15.22 6.19 9.70
C MET A 408 -14.39 6.85 8.61
N ASN A 409 -13.10 6.54 8.51
CA ASN A 409 -12.25 7.00 7.42
C ASN A 409 -12.54 6.24 6.12
N SER A 410 -12.57 6.95 5.00
CA SER A 410 -12.84 6.35 3.68
C SER A 410 -11.78 5.33 3.25
N GLY A 411 -10.51 5.54 3.60
CA GLY A 411 -9.40 4.62 3.32
C GLY A 411 -9.54 3.25 4.01
N GLY A 412 -10.26 3.19 5.12
CA GLY A 412 -10.57 1.94 5.82
C GLY A 412 -11.68 1.09 5.16
N VAL A 413 -12.28 1.55 4.05
CA VAL A 413 -13.31 0.82 3.31
C VAL A 413 -12.68 0.20 2.07
N ARG A 414 -12.36 -1.10 2.08
CA ARG A 414 -11.48 -1.73 1.08
C ARG A 414 -12.21 -2.44 -0.07
N ALA A 415 -13.45 -2.89 0.11
CA ALA A 415 -14.21 -3.62 -0.92
C ALA A 415 -15.68 -3.23 -0.95
N ASN A 416 -16.34 -3.52 -2.07
CA ASN A 416 -17.80 -3.54 -2.18
C ASN A 416 -18.35 -4.82 -1.56
N MET A 417 -19.63 -4.82 -1.18
CA MET A 417 -20.31 -6.01 -0.68
C MET A 417 -21.60 -6.27 -1.45
N GLY A 418 -21.82 -7.52 -1.84
CA GLY A 418 -23.08 -8.01 -2.36
C GLY A 418 -23.41 -7.73 -3.83
N ALA A 419 -22.47 -7.25 -4.64
CA ALA A 419 -22.69 -7.03 -6.06
C ALA A 419 -23.08 -8.32 -6.83
N GLU A 420 -22.50 -9.47 -6.42
CA GLU A 420 -22.72 -10.77 -7.07
C GLU A 420 -23.83 -11.61 -6.41
N LEU A 421 -24.21 -11.27 -5.17
CA LEU A 421 -25.12 -12.07 -4.32
C LEU A 421 -26.46 -11.36 -4.05
N TYR A 422 -26.93 -10.53 -4.94
CA TYR A 422 -28.17 -9.78 -4.71
C TYR A 422 -29.42 -10.51 -5.27
N PRO A 423 -30.55 -10.62 -4.50
CA PRO A 423 -30.65 -10.53 -3.04
C PRO A 423 -29.91 -11.69 -2.38
N GLY A 424 -28.93 -11.40 -1.53
CA GLY A 424 -27.95 -12.41 -1.15
C GLY A 424 -27.62 -12.50 0.32
N HIS A 425 -26.83 -13.50 0.59
CA HIS A 425 -26.23 -13.70 1.90
C HIS A 425 -25.00 -12.82 2.08
N ILE A 426 -24.86 -12.26 3.26
CA ILE A 426 -23.61 -11.65 3.70
C ILE A 426 -22.75 -12.74 4.32
N THR A 427 -21.55 -12.95 3.78
CA THR A 427 -20.59 -13.90 4.36
C THR A 427 -19.56 -13.20 5.22
N TYR A 428 -18.90 -13.95 6.10
CA TYR A 428 -17.78 -13.45 6.90
C TYR A 428 -16.65 -12.90 6.02
N GLY A 429 -16.29 -13.64 4.95
CA GLY A 429 -15.26 -13.22 4.01
C GLY A 429 -15.57 -11.92 3.30
N ALA A 430 -16.85 -11.67 2.93
CA ALA A 430 -17.27 -10.43 2.30
C ALA A 430 -17.11 -9.22 3.25
N ILE A 431 -17.50 -9.38 4.53
CA ILE A 431 -17.30 -8.33 5.55
C ILE A 431 -15.82 -8.12 5.82
N TYR A 432 -15.05 -9.20 5.92
CA TYR A 432 -13.61 -9.09 6.14
C TYR A 432 -12.92 -8.34 5.00
N SER A 433 -13.24 -8.67 3.74
CA SER A 433 -12.69 -7.96 2.58
C SER A 433 -13.04 -6.47 2.54
N MET A 434 -14.20 -6.09 3.08
CA MET A 434 -14.61 -4.70 3.16
C MET A 434 -13.85 -3.94 4.26
N GLN A 435 -13.49 -4.61 5.36
CA GLN A 435 -12.83 -4.03 6.52
C GLN A 435 -11.75 -4.99 7.07
N PRO A 436 -10.62 -5.18 6.36
CA PRO A 436 -9.62 -6.21 6.70
C PRO A 436 -8.68 -5.85 7.85
N PHE A 437 -9.01 -4.83 8.64
CA PHE A 437 -8.15 -4.32 9.70
C PHE A 437 -8.56 -4.85 11.08
N GLY A 438 -7.56 -5.10 11.94
CA GLY A 438 -7.73 -5.48 13.34
C GLY A 438 -8.02 -4.31 14.29
N ASN A 439 -8.57 -3.19 13.79
CA ASN A 439 -8.80 -1.99 14.57
C ASN A 439 -9.76 -2.21 15.75
N SER A 440 -9.46 -1.57 16.87
CA SER A 440 -10.35 -1.45 18.04
C SER A 440 -11.25 -0.22 17.91
N LEU A 441 -12.39 -0.21 18.63
CA LEU A 441 -13.27 0.95 18.70
C LEU A 441 -12.94 1.81 19.93
N VAL A 442 -12.85 3.12 19.72
CA VAL A 442 -12.59 4.13 20.75
C VAL A 442 -13.74 5.10 20.81
N THR A 443 -14.36 5.27 21.99
CA THR A 443 -15.42 6.27 22.20
C THR A 443 -14.91 7.42 23.05
N MET A 444 -14.94 8.63 22.47
CA MET A 444 -14.43 9.85 23.07
C MET A 444 -15.54 10.88 23.31
N THR A 445 -15.28 11.86 24.18
CA THR A 445 -16.16 12.99 24.39
C THR A 445 -15.62 14.22 23.68
N TYR A 446 -16.44 14.83 22.84
CA TYR A 446 -16.16 16.10 22.16
C TYR A 446 -17.21 17.14 22.52
N THR A 447 -16.81 18.41 22.59
CA THR A 447 -17.77 19.52 22.49
C THR A 447 -18.22 19.68 21.02
N ALA A 448 -19.35 20.33 20.79
CA ALA A 448 -19.80 20.64 19.43
C ALA A 448 -18.77 21.51 18.67
N ALA A 449 -18.07 22.39 19.40
CA ALA A 449 -16.98 23.19 18.84
C ALA A 449 -15.83 22.29 18.35
N GLN A 450 -15.34 21.38 19.19
CA GLN A 450 -14.27 20.44 18.83
C GLN A 450 -14.67 19.53 17.66
N LEU A 451 -15.92 19.03 17.65
CA LEU A 451 -16.40 18.20 16.55
C LEU A 451 -16.44 18.97 15.22
N LYS A 452 -16.86 20.25 15.25
CA LYS A 452 -16.79 21.13 14.08
C LYS A 452 -15.35 21.28 13.60
N GLU A 453 -14.40 21.53 14.49
CA GLU A 453 -12.98 21.65 14.15
C GLU A 453 -12.41 20.37 13.52
N VAL A 454 -12.76 19.18 14.04
CA VAL A 454 -12.40 17.88 13.42
C VAL A 454 -12.94 17.79 12.00
N LEU A 455 -14.19 18.17 11.77
CA LEU A 455 -14.79 18.15 10.43
C LEU A 455 -14.16 19.18 9.48
N GLU A 456 -13.69 20.32 9.98
CA GLU A 456 -12.96 21.30 9.17
C GLU A 456 -11.58 20.77 8.71
N GLN A 457 -10.93 19.93 9.50
CA GLN A 457 -9.62 19.35 9.18
C GLN A 457 -9.66 18.38 8.00
N GLN A 458 -10.83 17.96 7.54
CA GLN A 458 -11.00 17.09 6.36
C GLN A 458 -10.69 17.79 5.03
N PHE A 459 -10.60 19.11 5.03
CA PHE A 459 -10.46 19.91 3.83
C PHE A 459 -9.01 20.39 3.63
N PRO A 460 -8.56 20.54 2.35
CA PRO A 460 -7.29 21.15 2.03
C PRO A 460 -7.13 22.53 2.69
N GLU A 461 -5.87 22.92 2.92
CA GLU A 461 -5.48 24.21 3.48
C GLU A 461 -5.85 24.40 4.96
N CYS A 462 -6.76 23.62 5.53
CA CYS A 462 -6.94 23.59 6.97
C CYS A 462 -5.82 22.77 7.59
N LEU A 463 -5.02 23.36 8.48
CA LEU A 463 -3.86 22.76 9.12
C LEU A 463 -2.79 22.24 8.12
N GLY A 464 -2.66 22.89 6.94
CA GLY A 464 -1.64 22.54 5.97
C GLY A 464 -1.91 21.27 5.16
N ARG A 465 -3.10 20.68 5.24
CA ARG A 465 -3.47 19.49 4.44
C ARG A 465 -3.49 19.82 2.95
N ARG A 466 -3.06 18.85 2.14
CA ARG A 466 -3.02 18.97 0.68
C ARG A 466 -4.22 18.32 0.01
N GLN A 467 -4.90 17.38 0.68
CA GLN A 467 -6.00 16.59 0.11
C GLN A 467 -7.26 16.63 0.98
N ARG A 468 -8.41 16.49 0.31
CA ARG A 468 -9.70 16.30 0.94
C ARG A 468 -9.87 14.82 1.35
N THR A 469 -10.13 14.56 2.63
CA THR A 469 -10.39 13.22 3.13
C THR A 469 -11.65 13.24 4.00
N LEU A 470 -12.80 12.89 3.41
CA LEU A 470 -14.08 12.99 4.11
C LEU A 470 -14.37 11.74 4.96
N LEU A 471 -14.75 11.99 6.20
CA LEU A 471 -15.22 10.98 7.14
C LEU A 471 -16.64 10.52 6.75
N GLN A 472 -16.85 9.21 6.76
CA GLN A 472 -18.16 8.58 6.61
C GLN A 472 -18.90 8.68 7.93
N VAL A 473 -20.21 8.93 7.90
CA VAL A 473 -20.99 9.22 9.11
C VAL A 473 -22.03 8.15 9.40
N SER A 474 -22.29 7.90 10.69
CA SER A 474 -23.40 7.03 11.11
C SER A 474 -24.75 7.71 10.98
N ALA A 475 -25.81 6.91 10.86
CA ALA A 475 -27.18 7.38 10.83
C ALA A 475 -27.52 8.30 12.00
N GLY A 476 -28.29 9.34 11.72
CA GLY A 476 -28.69 10.37 12.69
C GLY A 476 -27.73 11.54 12.81
N PHE A 477 -26.49 11.43 12.35
CA PHE A 477 -25.56 12.54 12.23
C PHE A 477 -25.48 13.02 10.78
N SER A 478 -25.44 14.34 10.57
CA SER A 478 -25.25 14.94 9.26
C SER A 478 -24.55 16.29 9.36
N TYR A 479 -23.80 16.63 8.32
CA TYR A 479 -23.19 17.94 8.15
C TYR A 479 -23.24 18.38 6.69
N GLN A 480 -23.16 19.70 6.46
CA GLN A 480 -23.02 20.32 5.15
C GLN A 480 -21.81 21.23 5.14
N PHE A 481 -21.17 21.34 4.00
CA PHE A 481 -20.00 22.18 3.83
C PHE A 481 -20.08 22.99 2.54
N ASP A 482 -19.37 24.12 2.51
CA ASP A 482 -19.17 24.97 1.35
C ASP A 482 -17.67 25.04 1.04
N GLU A 483 -17.24 24.42 -0.05
CA GLU A 483 -15.84 24.40 -0.46
C GLU A 483 -15.31 25.80 -0.87
N SER A 484 -16.20 26.72 -1.23
CA SER A 484 -15.83 28.10 -1.56
C SER A 484 -15.56 28.96 -0.32
N ALA A 485 -15.96 28.49 0.86
CA ALA A 485 -15.72 29.18 2.11
C ALA A 485 -14.22 29.15 2.49
N PRO A 486 -13.74 30.10 3.31
CA PRO A 486 -12.35 30.12 3.78
C PRO A 486 -11.93 28.81 4.45
N ALA A 487 -10.65 28.46 4.32
CA ALA A 487 -10.05 27.31 5.00
C ALA A 487 -10.39 27.30 6.50
N CYS A 488 -10.65 26.10 7.08
CA CYS A 488 -11.07 25.90 8.46
C CYS A 488 -12.40 26.59 8.83
N ASN A 489 -13.23 26.93 7.86
CA ASN A 489 -14.54 27.53 8.07
C ASN A 489 -15.56 27.12 6.97
N ARG A 490 -15.49 25.85 6.56
CA ARG A 490 -16.30 25.28 5.46
C ARG A 490 -17.56 24.56 5.96
N ILE A 491 -17.62 24.16 7.24
CA ILE A 491 -18.79 23.49 7.81
C ILE A 491 -19.88 24.52 8.10
N ILE A 492 -20.97 24.46 7.32
CA ILE A 492 -22.08 25.42 7.38
C ILE A 492 -23.30 24.90 8.16
N GLU A 493 -23.54 23.58 8.15
CA GLU A 493 -24.59 22.93 8.93
C GLU A 493 -24.04 21.68 9.63
N MET A 494 -24.50 21.39 10.84
CA MET A 494 -24.23 20.16 11.57
C MET A 494 -25.42 19.81 12.46
N SER A 495 -25.88 18.57 12.40
CA SER A 495 -27.02 18.13 13.22
C SER A 495 -26.86 16.69 13.70
N LEU A 496 -27.43 16.40 14.88
CA LEU A 496 -27.51 15.06 15.45
C LEU A 496 -28.96 14.76 15.87
N ASN A 497 -29.57 13.74 15.28
CA ASN A 497 -30.96 13.32 15.56
C ASN A 497 -31.96 14.48 15.48
N GLY A 498 -31.80 15.33 14.45
CA GLY A 498 -32.65 16.52 14.24
C GLY A 498 -32.32 17.71 15.13
N THR A 499 -31.39 17.57 16.10
CA THR A 499 -30.91 18.70 16.88
C THR A 499 -29.79 19.40 16.14
N ARG A 500 -29.96 20.66 15.81
CA ARG A 500 -28.92 21.47 15.14
C ARG A 500 -27.80 21.79 16.13
N LEU A 501 -26.57 21.67 15.68
CA LEU A 501 -25.34 21.99 16.38
C LEU A 501 -24.62 23.18 15.74
N VAL A 502 -24.70 23.28 14.40
CA VAL A 502 -24.20 24.41 13.58
C VAL A 502 -25.31 24.83 12.64
N GLU A 503 -25.51 26.14 12.47
CA GLU A 503 -26.45 26.76 11.51
C GLU A 503 -25.78 27.98 10.88
N GLY A 504 -25.72 28.02 9.52
CA GLY A 504 -25.06 29.10 8.79
C GLY A 504 -23.58 29.29 9.19
N GLY A 505 -22.87 28.22 9.50
CA GLY A 505 -21.49 28.24 9.96
C GLY A 505 -21.29 28.58 11.44
N GLN A 506 -22.35 28.98 12.16
CA GLN A 506 -22.28 29.37 13.57
C GLN A 506 -22.68 28.24 14.50
N LEU A 507 -21.89 28.02 15.57
CA LEU A 507 -22.19 27.07 16.62
C LEU A 507 -23.39 27.56 17.45
N ILE A 508 -24.41 26.69 17.68
CA ILE A 508 -25.59 27.00 18.51
C ILE A 508 -25.26 26.86 19.99
N ASP A 509 -24.61 25.74 20.35
CA ASP A 509 -24.14 25.45 21.71
C ASP A 509 -22.73 24.86 21.63
N PRO A 510 -21.68 25.70 21.66
CA PRO A 510 -20.31 25.26 21.51
C PRO A 510 -19.86 24.22 22.55
N GLU A 511 -20.35 24.32 23.77
CA GLU A 511 -19.97 23.49 24.92
C GLU A 511 -20.80 22.19 25.03
N LYS A 512 -21.78 21.99 24.15
CA LYS A 512 -22.57 20.77 24.14
C LYS A 512 -21.70 19.57 23.91
N THR A 513 -21.66 18.65 24.88
CA THR A 513 -20.85 17.44 24.79
C THR A 513 -21.55 16.34 23.99
N LEU A 514 -20.76 15.61 23.21
CA LEU A 514 -21.17 14.52 22.35
C LEU A 514 -20.23 13.33 22.54
N ARG A 515 -20.79 12.12 22.58
CA ARG A 515 -20.00 10.88 22.60
C ARG A 515 -19.84 10.36 21.19
N VAL A 516 -18.61 10.32 20.70
CA VAL A 516 -18.25 9.98 19.31
C VAL A 516 -17.40 8.72 19.31
N THR A 517 -17.79 7.73 18.50
CA THR A 517 -16.96 6.53 18.26
C THR A 517 -16.23 6.64 16.93
N VAL A 518 -14.99 6.21 16.96
CA VAL A 518 -14.13 6.01 15.80
C VAL A 518 -13.33 4.72 15.99
N ASN A 519 -12.64 4.24 14.94
CA ASN A 519 -11.62 3.21 15.10
C ASN A 519 -10.35 3.83 15.75
N ASN A 520 -9.49 2.99 16.34
CA ASN A 520 -8.27 3.47 16.99
C ASN A 520 -7.28 4.10 16.00
N PHE A 521 -7.26 3.69 14.74
CA PHE A 521 -6.50 4.35 13.68
C PHE A 521 -6.80 5.85 13.60
N ILE A 522 -8.09 6.25 13.62
CA ILE A 522 -8.47 7.67 13.66
C ILE A 522 -8.15 8.27 15.04
N ALA A 523 -8.39 7.54 16.14
CA ALA A 523 -8.21 8.03 17.50
C ALA A 523 -6.74 8.32 17.83
N ASP A 524 -5.81 7.50 17.34
CA ASP A 524 -4.38 7.54 17.65
C ASP A 524 -3.57 8.44 16.68
N VAL A 525 -4.22 9.44 16.06
CA VAL A 525 -3.63 10.43 15.14
C VAL A 525 -3.65 10.00 13.65
N GLY A 526 -4.28 8.89 13.32
CA GLY A 526 -4.51 8.54 11.91
C GLY A 526 -5.23 9.65 11.17
N MET A 527 -4.77 9.98 9.96
CA MET A 527 -5.25 11.06 9.09
C MET A 527 -4.76 12.47 9.45
N ASP A 528 -3.67 12.64 10.22
CA ASP A 528 -3.14 13.96 10.60
C ASP A 528 -4.23 14.92 11.13
N LEU A 529 -5.13 14.41 11.96
CA LEU A 529 -6.20 15.19 12.59
C LEU A 529 -5.83 15.48 14.05
N PRO A 530 -4.98 16.48 14.35
CA PRO A 530 -4.40 16.68 15.68
C PRO A 530 -5.42 16.90 16.80
N LEU A 531 -6.67 17.25 16.48
CA LEU A 531 -7.71 17.42 17.48
C LEU A 531 -8.26 16.10 18.04
N TRP A 532 -8.04 14.96 17.40
CA TRP A 532 -8.40 13.67 17.99
C TRP A 532 -7.59 13.38 19.27
N ALA A 533 -6.33 13.81 19.32
CA ALA A 533 -5.47 13.68 20.50
C ALA A 533 -5.88 14.58 21.68
N TRP A 534 -6.69 15.63 21.47
CA TRP A 534 -7.09 16.60 22.49
C TRP A 534 -8.45 16.29 23.11
N ALA A 535 -9.15 15.25 22.66
CA ALA A 535 -10.35 14.79 23.33
C ALA A 535 -9.98 14.39 24.76
N GLN A 536 -10.49 15.11 25.77
CA GLN A 536 -10.31 14.68 27.16
C GLN A 536 -10.88 13.28 27.28
N ILE A 537 -10.02 12.30 27.56
CA ILE A 537 -10.40 10.96 27.99
C ILE A 537 -11.07 11.16 29.34
N GLY A 538 -12.34 11.56 29.30
CA GLY A 538 -13.18 11.71 30.48
C GLY A 538 -13.55 10.35 31.01
N SER A 539 -12.85 9.90 32.02
CA SER A 539 -12.92 8.60 32.71
C SER A 539 -12.35 7.44 31.88
N PRO A 540 -11.68 6.46 32.49
CA PRO A 540 -11.18 5.32 31.77
C PRO A 540 -12.36 4.58 31.14
N GLY A 541 -12.71 4.99 29.94
CA GLY A 541 -13.66 4.30 29.09
C GLY A 541 -13.04 2.94 28.80
N TYR A 542 -13.77 1.91 29.04
CA TYR A 542 -13.38 0.54 28.77
C TYR A 542 -12.75 0.44 27.38
N TRP A 543 -11.49 0.04 27.32
CA TRP A 543 -10.85 -0.43 26.12
C TRP A 543 -11.57 -1.71 25.72
N ILE A 544 -12.52 -1.61 24.82
CA ILE A 544 -13.13 -2.79 24.22
C ILE A 544 -12.23 -3.16 23.05
N SER A 545 -11.19 -3.92 23.35
CA SER A 545 -10.45 -4.65 22.32
C SER A 545 -11.32 -5.80 21.81
N THR A 546 -12.27 -5.49 20.97
CA THR A 546 -13.03 -6.49 20.25
C THR A 546 -12.65 -6.34 18.80
N ARG A 547 -11.89 -7.32 18.25
CA ARG A 547 -11.63 -7.38 16.82
C ARG A 547 -12.97 -7.24 16.08
N TRP A 548 -13.00 -6.46 15.04
CA TRP A 548 -14.19 -6.15 14.24
C TRP A 548 -15.01 -7.40 13.86
N SER A 549 -14.32 -8.48 13.50
CA SER A 549 -14.90 -9.79 13.24
C SER A 549 -15.78 -10.30 14.37
N ASN A 550 -15.50 -9.95 15.63
CA ASN A 550 -16.28 -10.36 16.80
C ASN A 550 -17.49 -9.45 17.04
N ILE A 551 -17.45 -8.18 16.62
CA ILE A 551 -18.57 -7.25 16.80
C ILE A 551 -19.74 -7.64 15.89
N LEU A 552 -19.49 -7.90 14.62
CA LEU A 552 -20.54 -8.34 13.69
C LEU A 552 -21.03 -9.78 13.99
N CYS A 553 -20.18 -10.62 14.58
CA CYS A 553 -20.56 -12.00 14.95
C CYS A 553 -21.27 -12.09 16.30
N ASN A 554 -20.99 -11.21 17.28
CA ASN A 554 -21.58 -11.25 18.63
C ASN A 554 -22.88 -10.44 18.74
N THR A 555 -23.13 -9.48 17.84
CA THR A 555 -24.44 -8.79 17.76
C THR A 555 -25.49 -9.63 17.02
N ALA A 556 -25.09 -10.66 16.28
CA ALA A 556 -25.98 -11.64 15.72
C ALA A 556 -26.26 -12.75 16.75
N GLY A 557 -27.11 -12.47 17.75
CA GLY A 557 -27.99 -13.51 18.30
C GLY A 557 -28.80 -14.13 17.14
N PRO A 558 -29.61 -15.19 17.35
CA PRO A 558 -30.30 -15.93 16.28
C PRO A 558 -31.28 -15.10 15.42
N THR A 559 -31.29 -13.79 15.53
CA THR A 559 -32.04 -12.85 14.71
C THR A 559 -31.14 -12.35 13.59
N MET A 560 -31.38 -12.84 12.36
CA MET A 560 -30.71 -12.36 11.15
C MET A 560 -30.72 -10.84 11.07
N LEU A 561 -29.56 -10.22 10.89
CA LEU A 561 -29.43 -8.78 10.66
C LEU A 561 -30.07 -8.47 9.29
N THR A 562 -31.22 -7.84 9.29
CA THR A 562 -31.82 -7.28 8.07
C THR A 562 -31.34 -5.84 7.98
N ILE A 563 -30.50 -5.52 7.01
CA ILE A 563 -30.08 -4.13 6.74
C ILE A 563 -31.12 -3.50 5.83
N PRO A 564 -31.90 -2.52 6.29
CA PRO A 564 -32.82 -1.78 5.42
C PRO A 564 -32.01 -0.85 4.49
N THR A 565 -32.48 -0.67 3.26
CA THR A 565 -32.02 0.42 2.41
C THR A 565 -32.32 1.75 3.11
N LEU A 566 -31.28 2.46 3.52
CA LEU A 566 -31.43 3.79 4.06
C LEU A 566 -31.81 4.79 2.94
N PRO A 567 -32.79 5.65 3.13
CA PRO A 567 -33.03 6.75 2.19
C PRO A 567 -31.86 7.74 2.29
N VAL A 568 -31.18 7.92 1.17
CA VAL A 568 -30.19 8.98 1.00
C VAL A 568 -30.91 10.32 1.11
N LEU A 569 -30.80 11.00 2.23
CA LEU A 569 -31.20 12.40 2.37
C LEU A 569 -29.94 13.26 2.23
N ALA A 570 -29.54 13.52 1.00
CA ALA A 570 -28.68 14.65 0.67
C ALA A 570 -29.36 15.42 -0.46
N ASN A 571 -29.92 16.56 -0.15
CA ASN A 571 -30.27 17.55 -1.16
C ASN A 571 -29.10 18.53 -1.31
N PRO A 572 -28.56 18.73 -2.50
CA PRO A 572 -27.68 19.87 -2.77
C PRO A 572 -28.49 21.15 -2.84
N VAL A 573 -27.99 22.21 -2.27
CA VAL A 573 -28.40 23.60 -2.55
C VAL A 573 -27.47 24.16 -3.61
#